data_83906544a0808554a05ab95548101f9f
#
_entry.id   83906544a0808554a05ab95548101f9f
#
_cell.length_a   1.000
_cell.length_b   1.000
_cell.length_c   1.000
_cell.angle_alpha   90.00
_cell.angle_beta   90.00
_cell.angle_gamma   90.00
#
_symmetry.space_group_name_H-M   'P 1'
#
loop_
_entity.id
_entity.type
_entity.pdbx_description
1 polymer ?
#
loop_
_entity_poly.entity_id
_entity_poly.type
_entity_poly.pdbx_seq_one_letter_code
_entity_poly.pdbx_strand_id
1 'polypeptide(L)'
;KSIYTVGKCLLLLLLIFTGYACEDNDEGKENTSAPVLISCNINGTEVDLANIDSETENNLTAGTDGYVEFVFSKAMRQTPPTKDEETGEVLTTGIYFNDKVASNQIVINYEKVRYPYSVSEGSECSLFIEAGTLTDMQHRPYSKDITLKFTATSGISGGDSETVFDAVVDANGRGDYTTVQAAINAAPANLTSPYLIFIAAGT
;
A
#
# COMPACT_ATOMS: atom_id res chain seq x y z
N LYS A 1 71.85 -19.60 54.63
CA LYS A 1 70.82 -18.56 54.57
C LYS A 1 69.86 -18.97 53.45
N SER A 2 68.77 -19.51 53.87
CA SER A 2 67.72 -20.07 53.02
C SER A 2 66.66 -18.99 52.76
N ILE A 3 66.27 -18.80 51.54
CA ILE A 3 65.13 -17.99 51.17
C ILE A 3 64.16 -18.89 50.44
N TYR A 4 63.06 -19.20 51.11
CA TYR A 4 61.93 -19.94 50.53
C TYR A 4 61.07 -19.00 49.65
N THR A 5 60.99 -19.28 48.40
CA THR A 5 60.11 -18.60 47.54
C THR A 5 58.81 -19.45 47.41
N VAL A 6 57.73 -18.99 47.99
CA VAL A 6 56.41 -19.63 47.92
C VAL A 6 55.81 -19.33 46.54
N GLY A 7 55.77 -20.37 45.69
CA GLY A 7 55.12 -20.30 44.44
C GLY A 7 53.59 -20.37 44.65
N LYS A 8 52.89 -19.28 44.34
CA LYS A 8 51.45 -19.27 44.26
C LYS A 8 51.02 -20.00 42.99
N CYS A 9 50.51 -21.20 43.17
CA CYS A 9 49.83 -21.92 42.10
C CYS A 9 48.50 -21.24 41.86
N LEU A 10 48.43 -20.39 40.79
CA LEU A 10 47.17 -19.80 40.32
C LEU A 10 46.47 -20.83 39.43
N LEU A 11 45.50 -21.51 40.02
CA LEU A 11 44.62 -22.43 39.29
C LEU A 11 43.70 -21.61 38.43
N LEU A 12 44.02 -21.46 37.14
CA LEU A 12 43.17 -20.81 36.14
C LEU A 12 42.05 -21.79 35.78
N LEU A 13 40.89 -21.64 36.42
CA LEU A 13 39.67 -22.38 36.06
C LEU A 13 39.13 -21.83 34.76
N LEU A 14 39.49 -22.47 33.64
CA LEU A 14 38.94 -22.15 32.32
C LEU A 14 37.51 -22.67 32.25
N LEU A 15 36.52 -21.83 32.59
CA LEU A 15 35.13 -22.07 32.33
C LEU A 15 34.92 -21.99 30.82
N ILE A 16 34.89 -23.15 30.16
CA ILE A 16 34.46 -23.28 28.80
C ILE A 16 32.93 -23.14 28.82
N PHE A 17 32.45 -21.93 28.67
CA PHE A 17 31.09 -21.69 28.25
C PHE A 17 30.97 -22.17 26.81
N THR A 18 30.53 -23.40 26.60
CA THR A 18 29.95 -23.78 25.35
C THR A 18 28.62 -23.06 25.24
N GLY A 19 28.66 -21.81 24.77
CA GLY A 19 27.49 -21.14 24.31
C GLY A 19 26.97 -21.96 23.12
N TYR A 20 25.82 -22.61 23.33
CA TYR A 20 24.99 -22.97 22.21
C TYR A 20 24.58 -21.65 21.57
N ALA A 21 25.37 -21.20 20.60
CA ALA A 21 24.89 -20.26 19.62
C ALA A 21 23.77 -21.03 18.88
N CYS A 22 22.52 -20.69 19.14
CA CYS A 22 21.50 -20.86 18.14
C CYS A 22 22.04 -20.12 16.92
N GLU A 23 22.52 -20.81 15.94
CA GLU A 23 22.58 -20.30 14.59
C GLU A 23 21.14 -20.14 14.12
N ASP A 24 20.54 -19.00 14.48
CA ASP A 24 19.46 -18.44 13.70
C ASP A 24 20.06 -18.05 12.35
N ASN A 25 20.23 -19.06 11.48
CA ASN A 25 20.59 -18.88 10.07
C ASN A 25 19.41 -18.31 9.27
N ASP A 26 18.57 -17.53 9.90
CA ASP A 26 17.58 -16.68 9.25
C ASP A 26 17.84 -15.22 9.64
N GLU A 27 19.08 -14.78 9.49
CA GLU A 27 19.32 -13.38 9.20
C GLU A 27 18.62 -13.13 7.86
N GLY A 28 17.32 -12.84 7.94
CA GLY A 28 16.59 -12.29 6.85
C GLY A 28 17.42 -11.11 6.36
N LYS A 29 18.09 -11.29 5.20
CA LYS A 29 18.84 -10.22 4.56
C LYS A 29 17.88 -9.06 4.47
N GLU A 30 18.07 -8.05 5.32
CA GLU A 30 17.27 -6.84 5.30
C GLU A 30 17.24 -6.40 3.85
N ASN A 31 16.06 -6.45 3.22
CA ASN A 31 15.94 -6.09 1.82
C ASN A 31 16.25 -4.61 1.70
N THR A 32 17.54 -4.29 1.52
CA THR A 32 18.08 -2.94 1.47
C THR A 32 17.77 -2.21 0.17
N SER A 33 17.18 -2.89 -0.83
CA SER A 33 16.80 -2.25 -2.10
C SER A 33 15.71 -1.19 -1.90
N ALA A 34 15.68 -0.17 -2.75
CA ALA A 34 14.58 0.78 -2.82
C ALA A 34 13.28 0.09 -3.27
N PRO A 35 12.09 0.66 -2.94
CA PRO A 35 10.83 0.14 -3.44
C PRO A 35 10.77 0.25 -4.98
N VAL A 36 10.10 -0.72 -5.60
CA VAL A 36 9.89 -0.79 -7.06
C VAL A 36 8.39 -0.83 -7.31
N LEU A 37 7.91 -0.11 -8.32
CA LEU A 37 6.54 -0.21 -8.82
C LEU A 37 6.39 -1.55 -9.56
N ILE A 38 5.42 -2.36 -9.14
CA ILE A 38 5.16 -3.71 -9.66
C ILE A 38 4.01 -3.70 -10.66
N SER A 39 2.93 -2.99 -10.35
CA SER A 39 1.77 -2.88 -11.23
C SER A 39 1.01 -1.59 -10.97
N CYS A 40 0.21 -1.21 -11.96
CA CYS A 40 -0.75 -0.12 -11.87
C CYS A 40 -2.08 -0.59 -12.43
N ASN A 41 -3.18 -0.15 -11.83
CA ASN A 41 -4.50 -0.32 -12.41
C ASN A 41 -5.35 0.94 -12.21
N ILE A 42 -6.34 1.13 -13.09
CA ILE A 42 -7.38 2.14 -12.93
C ILE A 42 -8.69 1.37 -12.78
N ASN A 43 -9.32 1.49 -11.63
CA ASN A 43 -10.58 0.81 -11.35
C ASN A 43 -10.53 -0.71 -11.62
N GLY A 44 -9.43 -1.37 -11.21
CA GLY A 44 -9.23 -2.81 -11.43
C GLY A 44 -8.77 -3.20 -12.83
N THR A 45 -8.78 -2.28 -13.82
CA THR A 45 -8.23 -2.54 -15.15
C THR A 45 -6.73 -2.29 -15.14
N GLU A 46 -5.94 -3.32 -15.47
CA GLU A 46 -4.49 -3.24 -15.49
C GLU A 46 -3.99 -2.23 -16.53
N VAL A 47 -3.02 -1.43 -16.14
CA VAL A 47 -2.32 -0.46 -16.98
C VAL A 47 -0.91 -0.97 -17.24
N ASP A 48 -0.50 -1.05 -18.50
CA ASP A 48 0.89 -1.36 -18.84
C ASP A 48 1.82 -0.30 -18.23
N LEU A 49 2.82 -0.74 -17.48
CA LEU A 49 3.79 0.17 -16.85
C LEU A 49 4.58 1.00 -17.87
N ALA A 50 4.65 0.56 -19.13
CA ALA A 50 5.22 1.35 -20.22
C ALA A 50 4.42 2.64 -20.52
N ASN A 51 3.16 2.70 -20.09
CA ASN A 51 2.30 3.88 -20.21
C ASN A 51 2.48 4.88 -19.04
N ILE A 52 3.24 4.48 -18.02
CA ILE A 52 3.61 5.35 -16.90
C ILE A 52 4.85 6.10 -17.31
N ASP A 53 4.88 7.41 -17.06
CA ASP A 53 5.95 8.35 -17.45
C ASP A 53 6.14 8.49 -18.96
N SER A 54 5.20 7.97 -19.75
CA SER A 54 5.19 8.16 -21.19
C SER A 54 4.74 9.57 -21.55
N GLU A 55 5.54 10.29 -22.31
CA GLU A 55 5.13 11.57 -22.93
C GLU A 55 4.11 11.34 -24.06
N THR A 56 3.97 10.11 -24.52
CA THR A 56 2.99 9.73 -25.53
C THR A 56 1.59 9.80 -24.95
N GLU A 57 0.66 10.35 -25.72
CA GLU A 57 -0.76 10.33 -25.38
C GLU A 57 -1.20 8.88 -25.31
N ASN A 58 -1.47 8.42 -24.08
CA ASN A 58 -2.04 7.09 -23.86
C ASN A 58 -3.53 7.18 -24.06
N ASN A 59 -4.09 6.37 -24.96
CA ASN A 59 -5.53 6.25 -25.15
C ASN A 59 -6.19 5.45 -23.99
N LEU A 60 -5.72 5.65 -22.77
CA LEU A 60 -6.32 5.04 -21.61
C LEU A 60 -7.66 5.70 -21.32
N THR A 61 -8.68 4.88 -21.11
CA THR A 61 -10.01 5.33 -20.69
C THR A 61 -10.37 4.72 -19.36
N ALA A 62 -11.07 5.46 -18.52
CA ALA A 62 -11.53 5.00 -17.21
C ALA A 62 -12.90 5.58 -16.89
N GLY A 63 -13.56 5.09 -15.85
CA GLY A 63 -14.82 5.65 -15.37
C GLY A 63 -14.68 7.09 -14.87
N THR A 64 -15.80 7.77 -14.68
CA THR A 64 -15.84 9.15 -14.18
C THR A 64 -15.47 9.25 -12.68
N ASP A 65 -15.53 8.15 -11.96
CA ASP A 65 -15.18 8.02 -10.56
C ASP A 65 -14.48 6.69 -10.27
N GLY A 66 -13.75 6.63 -9.17
CA GLY A 66 -13.04 5.43 -8.75
C GLY A 66 -11.65 5.73 -8.21
N TYR A 67 -10.68 4.89 -8.52
CA TYR A 67 -9.31 5.06 -8.04
C TYR A 67 -8.26 4.55 -9.04
N VAL A 68 -7.09 5.15 -8.96
CA VAL A 68 -5.83 4.62 -9.51
C VAL A 68 -5.13 3.87 -8.39
N GLU A 69 -4.75 2.62 -8.60
CA GLU A 69 -3.98 1.81 -7.64
C GLU A 69 -2.60 1.50 -8.21
N PHE A 70 -1.59 1.78 -7.40
CA PHE A 70 -0.20 1.38 -7.61
C PHE A 70 0.16 0.30 -6.60
N VAL A 71 0.82 -0.76 -7.06
CA VAL A 71 1.34 -1.83 -6.20
C VAL A 71 2.85 -1.78 -6.23
N PHE A 72 3.46 -1.72 -5.06
CA PHE A 72 4.91 -1.67 -4.89
C PHE A 72 5.46 -2.99 -4.36
N SER A 73 6.77 -3.18 -4.48
CA SER A 73 7.47 -4.35 -3.95
C SER A 73 7.60 -4.37 -2.42
N LYS A 74 7.14 -3.32 -1.75
CA LYS A 74 7.25 -3.12 -0.30
C LYS A 74 6.07 -2.33 0.23
N ALA A 75 5.83 -2.44 1.54
CA ALA A 75 4.88 -1.58 2.24
C ALA A 75 5.34 -0.11 2.15
N MET A 76 4.41 0.77 1.78
CA MET A 76 4.67 2.17 1.47
C MET A 76 4.09 3.10 2.54
N ARG A 77 4.56 4.32 2.53
CA ARG A 77 4.06 5.47 3.28
C ARG A 77 4.21 6.73 2.46
N GLN A 78 3.38 7.72 2.70
CA GLN A 78 3.54 9.05 2.11
C GLN A 78 4.47 9.89 2.98
N THR A 79 5.36 10.65 2.34
CA THR A 79 6.12 11.72 3.00
C THR A 79 5.15 12.81 3.48
N PRO A 80 5.34 13.38 4.68
CA PRO A 80 4.50 14.48 5.14
C PRO A 80 4.46 15.65 4.14
N PRO A 81 3.30 16.31 3.97
CA PRO A 81 3.18 17.48 3.11
C PRO A 81 4.11 18.60 3.54
N THR A 82 4.69 19.29 2.57
CA THR A 82 5.41 20.54 2.84
C THR A 82 4.40 21.65 3.12
N LYS A 83 4.64 22.42 4.16
CA LYS A 83 3.78 23.53 4.58
C LYS A 83 4.57 24.83 4.66
N ASP A 84 3.88 25.93 4.43
CA ASP A 84 4.38 27.26 4.75
C ASP A 84 4.56 27.38 6.27
N GLU A 85 5.72 27.84 6.72
CA GLU A 85 6.04 27.92 8.16
C GLU A 85 5.28 29.02 8.88
N GLU A 86 4.85 30.08 8.19
CA GLU A 86 4.17 31.24 8.77
C GLU A 86 2.65 31.02 8.81
N THR A 87 2.09 30.52 7.71
CA THR A 87 0.64 30.39 7.55
C THR A 87 0.11 29.00 7.86
N GLY A 88 0.98 27.98 7.83
CA GLY A 88 0.59 26.56 7.96
C GLY A 88 -0.11 26.01 6.71
N GLU A 89 -0.20 26.80 5.64
CA GLU A 89 -0.80 26.37 4.39
C GLU A 89 0.01 25.25 3.74
N VAL A 90 -0.67 24.24 3.15
CA VAL A 90 -0.02 23.15 2.41
C VAL A 90 0.48 23.68 1.08
N LEU A 91 1.80 23.70 0.91
CA LEU A 91 2.45 24.12 -0.34
C LEU A 91 2.45 22.98 -1.36
N THR A 92 2.78 21.77 -0.93
CA THR A 92 2.73 20.57 -1.78
C THR A 92 2.55 19.32 -0.96
N THR A 93 1.87 18.35 -1.54
CA THR A 93 1.77 16.98 -1.04
C THR A 93 2.69 16.03 -1.82
N GLY A 94 3.36 16.54 -2.86
CA GLY A 94 4.08 15.73 -3.87
C GLY A 94 3.16 14.97 -4.81
N ILE A 95 1.84 15.25 -4.76
CA ILE A 95 0.83 14.58 -5.57
C ILE A 95 -0.03 15.66 -6.22
N TYR A 96 -0.19 15.55 -7.52
CA TYR A 96 -0.95 16.51 -8.31
C TYR A 96 -1.98 15.78 -9.18
N PHE A 97 -3.16 16.33 -9.26
CA PHE A 97 -4.20 15.86 -10.16
C PHE A 97 -4.66 17.03 -11.03
N ASN A 98 -4.52 16.88 -12.35
CA ASN A 98 -4.77 17.95 -13.34
C ASN A 98 -4.01 19.24 -12.97
N ASP A 99 -2.70 19.10 -12.72
CA ASP A 99 -1.74 20.17 -12.38
C ASP A 99 -2.06 20.93 -11.08
N LYS A 100 -2.97 20.43 -10.28
CA LYS A 100 -3.30 21.01 -8.96
C LYS A 100 -2.83 20.09 -7.85
N VAL A 101 -2.35 20.68 -6.76
CA VAL A 101 -2.06 19.93 -5.54
C VAL A 101 -3.29 19.09 -5.18
N ALA A 102 -3.10 17.79 -5.09
CA ALA A 102 -4.20 16.87 -4.85
C ALA A 102 -4.85 17.12 -3.49
N SER A 103 -6.16 17.37 -3.51
CA SER A 103 -6.96 17.55 -2.30
C SER A 103 -7.41 16.21 -1.70
N ASN A 104 -7.42 15.15 -2.51
CA ASN A 104 -7.82 13.83 -2.09
C ASN A 104 -6.67 13.16 -1.34
N GLN A 105 -7.00 12.49 -0.24
CA GLN A 105 -6.01 11.72 0.49
C GLN A 105 -5.70 10.42 -0.27
N ILE A 106 -4.42 10.13 -0.42
CA ILE A 106 -3.97 8.81 -0.80
C ILE A 106 -4.39 7.81 0.29
N VAL A 107 -4.89 6.66 -0.13
CA VAL A 107 -5.15 5.52 0.74
C VAL A 107 -4.03 4.52 0.57
N ILE A 108 -3.27 4.28 1.63
CA ILE A 108 -2.16 3.33 1.62
C ILE A 108 -2.53 2.11 2.46
N ASN A 109 -2.45 0.94 1.85
CA ASN A 109 -2.64 -0.35 2.49
C ASN A 109 -1.45 -1.26 2.14
N TYR A 110 -0.44 -1.26 3.02
CA TYR A 110 0.84 -1.95 2.81
C TYR A 110 1.50 -1.54 1.48
N GLU A 111 1.64 -2.48 0.54
CA GLU A 111 2.23 -2.26 -0.79
C GLU A 111 1.32 -1.54 -1.77
N LYS A 112 0.03 -1.35 -1.44
CA LYS A 112 -0.97 -0.74 -2.30
C LYS A 112 -1.17 0.72 -1.97
N VAL A 113 -1.07 1.56 -2.98
CA VAL A 113 -1.27 3.01 -2.90
C VAL A 113 -2.38 3.39 -3.85
N ARG A 114 -3.51 3.88 -3.33
CA ARG A 114 -4.69 4.27 -4.10
C ARG A 114 -4.88 5.77 -4.08
N TYR A 115 -5.14 6.33 -5.25
CA TYR A 115 -5.57 7.71 -5.42
C TYR A 115 -7.03 7.73 -5.89
N PRO A 116 -7.99 8.13 -5.04
CA PRO A 116 -9.38 8.24 -5.44
C PRO A 116 -9.60 9.48 -6.30
N TYR A 117 -10.46 9.39 -7.31
CA TYR A 117 -10.83 10.53 -8.16
C TYR A 117 -12.33 10.51 -8.48
N SER A 118 -12.86 11.71 -8.80
CA SER A 118 -14.20 11.88 -9.34
C SER A 118 -14.18 13.10 -10.26
N VAL A 119 -14.57 12.91 -11.52
CA VAL A 119 -14.48 13.91 -12.58
C VAL A 119 -15.68 13.80 -13.52
N SER A 120 -15.88 14.80 -14.38
CA SER A 120 -16.92 14.78 -15.40
C SER A 120 -16.53 13.88 -16.57
N GLU A 121 -17.53 13.38 -17.29
CA GLU A 121 -17.32 12.68 -18.56
C GLU A 121 -16.56 13.54 -19.57
N GLY A 122 -15.66 12.92 -20.33
CA GLY A 122 -14.83 13.57 -21.31
C GLY A 122 -13.64 14.33 -20.73
N SER A 123 -13.46 14.32 -19.38
CA SER A 123 -12.31 14.96 -18.75
C SER A 123 -11.01 14.25 -19.10
N GLU A 124 -10.01 14.98 -19.54
CA GLU A 124 -8.63 14.53 -19.59
C GLU A 124 -8.06 14.59 -18.16
N CYS A 125 -7.57 13.48 -17.68
CA CYS A 125 -7.06 13.32 -16.32
C CYS A 125 -5.55 13.09 -16.37
N SER A 126 -4.82 13.78 -15.49
CA SER A 126 -3.39 13.60 -15.28
C SER A 126 -3.11 13.47 -13.80
N LEU A 127 -2.64 12.31 -13.36
CA LEU A 127 -2.13 12.08 -12.01
C LEU A 127 -0.61 12.09 -12.05
N PHE A 128 0.01 12.98 -11.26
CA PHE A 128 1.45 13.08 -11.11
C PHE A 128 1.84 12.91 -9.65
N ILE A 129 2.82 12.03 -9.39
CA ILE A 129 3.41 11.81 -8.07
C ILE A 129 4.91 12.04 -8.19
N GLU A 130 5.41 13.03 -7.48
CA GLU A 130 6.84 13.37 -7.46
C GLU A 130 7.68 12.23 -6.87
N ALA A 131 8.88 12.04 -7.43
CA ALA A 131 9.90 11.18 -6.85
C ALA A 131 10.16 11.52 -5.38
N GLY A 132 10.23 10.49 -4.53
CA GLY A 132 10.43 10.67 -3.09
C GLY A 132 9.17 10.97 -2.27
N THR A 133 8.03 11.25 -2.90
CA THR A 133 6.73 11.40 -2.21
C THR A 133 6.31 10.12 -1.50
N LEU A 134 6.61 8.99 -2.10
CA LEU A 134 6.34 7.67 -1.53
C LEU A 134 7.64 7.04 -1.06
N THR A 135 7.66 6.56 0.18
CA THR A 135 8.81 5.88 0.80
C THR A 135 8.37 4.53 1.36
N ASP A 136 9.29 3.60 1.49
CA ASP A 136 9.03 2.38 2.24
C ASP A 136 9.07 2.63 3.77
N MET A 137 8.84 1.58 4.56
CA MET A 137 8.81 1.66 6.01
C MET A 137 10.18 1.97 6.63
N GLN A 138 11.28 1.84 5.87
CA GLN A 138 12.64 2.23 6.24
C GLN A 138 13.02 3.62 5.70
N HIS A 139 12.04 4.42 5.24
CA HIS A 139 12.21 5.76 4.67
C HIS A 139 13.03 5.80 3.37
N ARG A 140 13.15 4.69 2.65
CA ARG A 140 13.80 4.67 1.33
C ARG A 140 12.80 5.13 0.29
N PRO A 141 13.13 6.15 -0.51
CA PRO A 141 12.19 6.72 -1.47
C PRO A 141 12.00 5.81 -2.69
N TYR A 142 10.81 5.82 -3.25
CA TYR A 142 10.61 5.53 -4.66
C TYR A 142 11.20 6.71 -5.45
N SER A 143 12.22 6.45 -6.26
CA SER A 143 13.11 7.48 -6.79
C SER A 143 12.73 8.02 -8.18
N LYS A 144 11.56 7.61 -8.69
CA LYS A 144 11.06 8.07 -9.99
C LYS A 144 9.77 8.85 -9.79
N ASP A 145 9.51 9.77 -10.72
CA ASP A 145 8.19 10.34 -10.86
C ASP A 145 7.20 9.26 -11.35
N ILE A 146 5.93 9.46 -11.11
CA ILE A 146 4.84 8.67 -11.70
C ILE A 146 3.91 9.65 -12.40
N THR A 147 3.77 9.50 -13.71
CA THR A 147 2.80 10.26 -14.50
C THR A 147 1.84 9.30 -15.17
N LEU A 148 0.55 9.45 -14.92
CA LEU A 148 -0.49 8.64 -15.53
C LEU A 148 -1.56 9.57 -16.11
N LYS A 149 -1.87 9.40 -17.41
CA LYS A 149 -2.90 10.16 -18.12
C LYS A 149 -4.00 9.22 -18.59
N PHE A 150 -5.25 9.63 -18.48
CA PHE A 150 -6.41 8.90 -18.99
C PHE A 150 -7.59 9.83 -19.28
N THR A 151 -8.53 9.38 -20.10
CA THR A 151 -9.77 10.11 -20.37
C THR A 151 -10.93 9.47 -19.61
N ALA A 152 -11.69 10.27 -18.88
CA ALA A 152 -12.88 9.81 -18.18
C ALA A 152 -14.04 9.60 -19.15
N THR A 153 -14.68 8.42 -19.13
CA THR A 153 -15.76 8.05 -20.04
C THR A 153 -16.93 7.49 -19.24
N SER A 154 -18.15 7.96 -19.53
CA SER A 154 -19.34 7.36 -18.92
C SER A 154 -19.59 5.95 -19.48
N GLY A 155 -20.15 5.08 -18.66
CA GLY A 155 -20.42 3.68 -19.02
C GLY A 155 -19.24 2.72 -18.83
N ILE A 156 -18.03 3.21 -18.57
CA ILE A 156 -17.01 2.44 -17.90
C ILE A 156 -17.27 2.68 -16.41
N SER A 157 -18.13 1.88 -15.80
CA SER A 157 -18.18 1.81 -14.34
C SER A 157 -16.74 1.59 -13.90
N GLY A 158 -16.22 2.56 -13.14
CA GLY A 158 -14.91 2.38 -12.54
C GLY A 158 -14.96 1.01 -11.92
N GLY A 159 -14.08 0.14 -12.37
CA GLY A 159 -14.03 -1.18 -11.79
C GLY A 159 -13.54 -1.12 -10.34
N ASP A 160 -14.38 -0.70 -9.43
CA ASP A 160 -14.69 -1.72 -8.49
C ASP A 160 -15.15 -2.83 -9.43
N SER A 161 -14.34 -3.79 -9.69
CA SER A 161 -14.79 -5.16 -9.62
C SER A 161 -15.79 -5.07 -8.50
N GLU A 162 -17.08 -4.87 -8.87
CA GLU A 162 -18.15 -4.97 -7.91
C GLU A 162 -17.69 -6.15 -7.09
N THR A 163 -17.16 -5.88 -5.89
CA THR A 163 -16.91 -6.97 -5.00
C THR A 163 -18.30 -7.48 -4.85
N VAL A 164 -18.67 -8.40 -5.74
CA VAL A 164 -19.98 -9.00 -5.73
C VAL A 164 -19.95 -9.72 -4.42
N PHE A 165 -20.46 -9.02 -3.42
CA PHE A 165 -20.61 -9.62 -2.12
C PHE A 165 -21.64 -10.71 -2.33
N ASP A 166 -21.30 -11.90 -1.91
CA ASP A 166 -22.24 -13.03 -1.94
C ASP A 166 -23.42 -12.80 -1.01
N ALA A 167 -23.27 -11.89 -0.04
CA ALA A 167 -24.34 -11.49 0.87
C ALA A 167 -24.12 -10.06 1.39
N VAL A 168 -25.22 -9.33 1.60
CA VAL A 168 -25.27 -8.01 2.22
C VAL A 168 -26.03 -8.09 3.54
N VAL A 169 -25.41 -7.64 4.62
CA VAL A 169 -26.03 -7.55 5.96
C VAL A 169 -26.36 -6.09 6.27
N ASP A 170 -27.63 -5.79 6.52
CA ASP A 170 -28.11 -4.48 6.99
C ASP A 170 -29.18 -4.70 8.06
N ALA A 171 -28.91 -4.27 9.29
CA ALA A 171 -29.85 -4.38 10.43
C ALA A 171 -31.19 -3.71 10.16
N ASN A 172 -31.24 -2.74 9.25
CA ASN A 172 -32.48 -2.04 8.85
C ASN A 172 -33.27 -2.79 7.76
N GLY A 173 -32.82 -3.99 7.38
CA GLY A 173 -33.55 -4.84 6.40
C GLY A 173 -33.39 -4.41 4.94
N ARG A 174 -32.38 -3.62 4.59
CA ARG A 174 -32.09 -3.20 3.21
C ARG A 174 -31.08 -4.12 2.52
N GLY A 175 -30.55 -5.13 3.24
CA GLY A 175 -29.66 -6.18 2.74
C GLY A 175 -30.37 -7.52 2.62
N ASP A 176 -29.64 -8.56 2.24
CA ASP A 176 -30.12 -9.93 2.16
C ASP A 176 -30.39 -10.54 3.53
N TYR A 177 -29.65 -10.08 4.55
CA TYR A 177 -29.74 -10.53 5.93
C TYR A 177 -29.72 -9.35 6.90
N THR A 178 -30.41 -9.51 8.03
CA THR A 178 -30.41 -8.51 9.10
C THR A 178 -29.34 -8.76 10.16
N THR A 179 -28.66 -9.91 10.12
CA THR A 179 -27.58 -10.26 11.06
C THR A 179 -26.42 -10.93 10.33
N VAL A 180 -25.20 -10.69 10.82
CA VAL A 180 -23.99 -11.32 10.29
C VAL A 180 -24.06 -12.86 10.42
N GLN A 181 -24.61 -13.36 11.53
CA GLN A 181 -24.73 -14.81 11.76
C GLN A 181 -25.66 -15.48 10.72
N ALA A 182 -26.72 -14.79 10.30
CA ALA A 182 -27.64 -15.32 9.28
C ALA A 182 -26.92 -15.43 7.92
N ALA A 183 -26.12 -14.44 7.53
CA ALA A 183 -25.32 -14.47 6.32
C ALA A 183 -24.25 -15.59 6.35
N ILE A 184 -23.57 -15.77 7.47
CA ILE A 184 -22.59 -16.84 7.64
C ILE A 184 -23.26 -18.21 7.54
N ASN A 185 -24.40 -18.40 8.16
CA ASN A 185 -25.15 -19.67 8.13
C ASN A 185 -25.70 -20.01 6.74
N ALA A 186 -25.89 -19.00 5.90
CA ALA A 186 -26.38 -19.16 4.53
C ALA A 186 -25.25 -19.46 3.51
N ALA A 187 -23.99 -19.32 3.93
CA ALA A 187 -22.86 -19.60 3.05
C ALA A 187 -22.90 -21.08 2.59
N PRO A 188 -22.73 -21.35 1.28
CA PRO A 188 -22.72 -22.71 0.76
C PRO A 188 -21.62 -23.57 1.37
N ALA A 189 -21.88 -24.85 1.56
CA ALA A 189 -20.83 -25.80 1.89
C ALA A 189 -19.94 -26.08 0.67
N ASN A 190 -18.64 -26.36 0.89
CA ASN A 190 -17.67 -26.70 -0.18
C ASN A 190 -17.34 -25.56 -1.15
N LEU A 191 -17.16 -24.36 -0.60
CA LEU A 191 -16.71 -23.21 -1.37
C LEU A 191 -15.33 -23.43 -1.99
N THR A 192 -15.15 -23.09 -3.27
CA THR A 192 -13.87 -23.09 -3.98
C THR A 192 -13.22 -21.71 -3.98
N SER A 193 -13.95 -20.68 -3.53
CA SER A 193 -13.50 -19.28 -3.38
C SER A 193 -14.08 -18.70 -2.08
N PRO A 194 -13.50 -17.61 -1.54
CA PRO A 194 -14.05 -16.95 -0.36
C PRO A 194 -15.50 -16.48 -0.58
N TYR A 195 -16.37 -16.68 0.43
CA TYR A 195 -17.71 -16.11 0.47
C TYR A 195 -17.63 -14.71 1.10
N LEU A 196 -17.93 -13.69 0.32
CA LEU A 196 -17.76 -12.30 0.68
C LEU A 196 -19.06 -11.72 1.25
N ILE A 197 -19.00 -11.23 2.49
CA ILE A 197 -20.14 -10.62 3.17
C ILE A 197 -19.86 -9.14 3.38
N PHE A 198 -20.70 -8.27 2.80
CA PHE A 198 -20.70 -6.86 3.12
C PHE A 198 -21.56 -6.61 4.36
N ILE A 199 -21.03 -5.84 5.32
CA ILE A 199 -21.73 -5.45 6.54
C ILE A 199 -21.94 -3.94 6.50
N ALA A 200 -23.20 -3.50 6.37
CA ALA A 200 -23.54 -2.09 6.36
C ALA A 200 -23.23 -1.43 7.72
N ALA A 201 -22.82 -0.16 7.69
CA ALA A 201 -22.54 0.60 8.91
C ALA A 201 -23.79 0.69 9.79
N GLY A 202 -23.64 0.42 11.10
CA GLY A 202 -24.75 0.44 12.05
C GLY A 202 -25.45 -0.91 12.23
N THR A 203 -24.86 -1.98 11.74
CA THR A 203 -25.37 -3.37 11.91
C THR A 203 -24.78 -4.00 13.17
#